data_e69822a66bf6719f0febc851b12103e8
#
_entry.id   e69822a66bf6719f0febc851b12103e8
#
_cell.length_a   1.000
_cell.length_b   1.000
_cell.length_c   1.000
_cell.angle_alpha   90.00
_cell.angle_beta   90.00
_cell.angle_gamma   90.00
#
_symmetry.space_group_name_H-M   'P 1'
#
loop_
_entity.id
_entity.type
_entity.pdbx_description
1 polymer ?
#
loop_
_entity_poly.entity_id
_entity_poly.type
_entity_poly.pdbx_seq_one_letter_code
_entity_poly.pdbx_strand_id
1 'polypeptide(L)'
;MPSEAALWDIHQPVARRSLILCGIGAVIGLAIAGVGLFTAQGTRTSSIPPEDAAMVNNIPVLRADLIQQVGALYSIDYAKATPAQRRKVLDDMIREELYIQRGIEIGLANDDIDVRTALVSATEGQVAQDALTAKPAEQELRDWYAKHAADYASEGLMTVHEYVLPKGATNAQSAVAGLRSGASPASLGLKSSGRVDDGEEYYFAAEAHLGKTVYNAARKLRDGQVSDPIVQPDGIHIVQMEKNTLPVPAPYEQVIDRVTQDFLNAKVARLQDGNGRFLRKRADIKIASDFQ
;
A
#
# COMPACT_ATOMS: atom_id res chain seq x y z
N MET A 1 24.64 0.44 84.18
CA MET A 1 24.62 1.22 82.98
C MET A 1 25.94 1.02 82.26
N PRO A 2 26.02 0.50 81.04
CA PRO A 2 27.29 0.45 80.33
C PRO A 2 27.72 1.86 79.97
N SER A 3 28.96 2.19 80.27
CA SER A 3 29.55 3.51 80.05
C SER A 3 29.54 3.87 78.53
N GLU A 4 29.26 5.14 78.19
CA GLU A 4 29.22 5.61 76.79
C GLU A 4 30.51 5.34 76.02
N ALA A 5 31.64 5.17 76.69
CA ALA A 5 32.97 4.84 76.10
C ALA A 5 32.98 3.46 75.42
N ALA A 6 32.15 2.49 75.85
CA ALA A 6 32.06 1.15 75.30
C ALA A 6 31.35 1.11 73.92
N LEU A 7 30.58 2.17 73.56
CA LEU A 7 29.83 2.24 72.30
C LEU A 7 30.76 2.54 71.11
N TRP A 8 31.99 3.03 71.33
CA TRP A 8 32.90 3.44 70.26
C TRP A 8 34.14 2.57 70.10
N ASP A 9 34.20 1.45 70.88
CA ASP A 9 35.30 0.48 70.72
C ASP A 9 35.07 -0.38 69.44
N ILE A 10 35.99 -0.22 68.47
CA ILE A 10 35.92 -0.84 67.14
C ILE A 10 36.07 -2.38 67.25
N HIS A 11 36.66 -2.91 68.31
CA HIS A 11 37.02 -4.31 68.45
C HIS A 11 35.95 -5.19 69.13
N GLN A 12 34.82 -4.56 69.58
CA GLN A 12 33.72 -5.34 70.18
C GLN A 12 32.41 -5.21 69.37
N PRO A 13 31.78 -6.30 68.93
CA PRO A 13 30.54 -6.26 68.24
C PRO A 13 29.36 -5.93 69.19
N VAL A 14 28.92 -4.69 69.19
CA VAL A 14 27.75 -4.27 69.97
C VAL A 14 26.56 -4.08 69.04
N ALA A 15 25.49 -4.85 69.18
CA ALA A 15 24.29 -4.86 68.32
C ALA A 15 23.65 -3.45 68.16
N ARG A 16 23.71 -2.63 69.25
CA ARG A 16 23.18 -1.25 69.23
C ARG A 16 23.98 -0.33 68.30
N ARG A 17 25.31 -0.50 68.25
CA ARG A 17 26.19 0.26 67.32
C ARG A 17 25.94 -0.14 65.88
N SER A 18 25.81 -1.41 65.62
CA SER A 18 25.49 -1.95 64.29
C SER A 18 24.18 -1.41 63.76
N LEU A 19 23.14 -1.30 64.60
CA LEU A 19 21.84 -0.73 64.27
C LEU A 19 21.95 0.78 63.96
N ILE A 20 22.73 1.53 64.77
CA ILE A 20 22.93 2.97 64.54
C ILE A 20 23.66 3.23 63.23
N LEU A 21 24.75 2.47 62.97
CA LEU A 21 25.52 2.60 61.72
C LEU A 21 24.70 2.19 60.47
N CYS A 22 23.89 1.13 60.57
CA CYS A 22 22.94 0.74 59.50
C CYS A 22 21.90 1.83 59.28
N GLY A 23 21.36 2.42 60.36
CA GLY A 23 20.39 3.52 60.27
C GLY A 23 20.98 4.77 59.59
N ILE A 24 22.19 5.16 59.95
CA ILE A 24 22.89 6.29 59.31
C ILE A 24 23.22 5.97 57.86
N GLY A 25 23.67 4.75 57.55
CA GLY A 25 23.95 4.30 56.17
C GLY A 25 22.68 4.30 55.30
N ALA A 26 21.55 3.86 55.86
CA ALA A 26 20.28 3.89 55.16
C ALA A 26 19.77 5.31 54.87
N VAL A 27 19.90 6.23 55.82
CA VAL A 27 19.52 7.66 55.64
C VAL A 27 20.44 8.32 54.59
N ILE A 28 21.73 8.10 54.62
CA ILE A 28 22.68 8.62 53.63
C ILE A 28 22.39 8.01 52.26
N GLY A 29 22.15 6.68 52.18
CA GLY A 29 21.80 6.00 50.94
C GLY A 29 20.50 6.52 50.33
N LEU A 30 19.46 6.75 51.15
CA LEU A 30 18.19 7.37 50.73
C LEU A 30 18.38 8.82 50.27
N ALA A 31 19.21 9.61 50.96
CA ALA A 31 19.52 10.98 50.57
C ALA A 31 20.24 11.04 49.21
N ILE A 32 21.25 10.16 49.00
CA ILE A 32 21.97 10.06 47.72
C ILE A 32 21.05 9.55 46.62
N ALA A 33 20.20 8.53 46.87
CA ALA A 33 19.21 8.04 45.93
C ALA A 33 18.14 9.09 45.62
N GLY A 34 17.71 9.86 46.63
CA GLY A 34 16.75 10.97 46.45
C GLY A 34 17.33 12.10 45.60
N VAL A 35 18.55 12.52 45.85
CA VAL A 35 19.26 13.50 45.01
C VAL A 35 19.47 12.92 43.61
N GLY A 36 19.84 11.64 43.47
CA GLY A 36 19.97 10.95 42.19
C GLY A 36 18.67 10.91 41.41
N LEU A 37 17.53 10.63 42.06
CA LEU A 37 16.19 10.66 41.42
C LEU A 37 15.73 12.08 41.06
N PHE A 38 16.02 13.09 41.87
CA PHE A 38 15.74 14.50 41.56
C PHE A 38 16.67 15.09 40.50
N THR A 39 17.90 14.58 40.38
CA THR A 39 18.88 14.98 39.34
C THR A 39 18.78 14.09 38.09
N ALA A 40 18.07 12.95 38.14
CA ALA A 40 17.77 12.07 37.03
C ALA A 40 16.64 12.59 36.08
N GLN A 41 16.38 13.90 36.09
CA GLN A 41 15.94 14.56 34.87
C GLN A 41 17.10 14.50 33.88
N GLY A 42 17.19 13.39 33.14
CA GLY A 42 18.22 12.99 32.21
C GLY A 42 19.42 13.91 32.11
N THR A 43 20.60 13.40 32.02
CA THR A 43 21.82 14.19 31.78
C THR A 43 21.47 15.26 30.74
N ARG A 44 21.15 16.45 31.16
CA ARG A 44 21.07 17.61 30.27
C ARG A 44 22.51 17.83 29.85
N THR A 45 22.94 17.12 28.82
CA THR A 45 24.18 17.46 28.14
C THR A 45 24.01 18.89 27.67
N SER A 46 24.74 19.82 28.29
CA SER A 46 24.74 21.23 27.89
C SER A 46 25.33 21.45 26.49
N SER A 47 25.80 20.38 25.85
CA SER A 47 26.36 20.38 24.50
C SER A 47 25.38 19.63 23.58
N ILE A 48 24.91 20.30 22.53
CA ILE A 48 24.14 19.70 21.44
C ILE A 48 25.11 18.75 20.68
N PRO A 49 24.70 17.49 20.41
CA PRO A 49 25.48 16.57 19.59
C PRO A 49 25.86 17.18 18.23
N PRO A 50 27.00 16.85 17.65
CA PRO A 50 27.42 17.43 16.35
C PRO A 50 26.47 17.15 15.19
N GLU A 51 25.73 16.04 15.24
CA GLU A 51 24.70 15.62 14.28
C GLU A 51 23.42 16.46 14.37
N ASP A 52 23.19 17.14 15.48
CA ASP A 52 22.03 17.96 15.71
C ASP A 52 22.30 19.45 15.42
N ALA A 53 21.30 20.15 14.94
CA ALA A 53 21.29 21.60 14.78
C ALA A 53 20.66 22.30 15.97
N ALA A 54 19.70 21.64 16.62
CA ALA A 54 19.04 22.11 17.85
C ALA A 54 18.43 20.91 18.61
N MET A 55 18.03 21.16 19.85
CA MET A 55 17.21 20.25 20.68
C MET A 55 15.96 20.98 21.16
N VAL A 56 14.80 20.37 20.94
CA VAL A 56 13.51 20.93 21.37
C VAL A 56 12.83 19.93 22.32
N ASN A 57 12.83 20.20 23.62
CA ASN A 57 12.27 19.31 24.65
C ASN A 57 12.80 17.85 24.55
N ASN A 58 14.11 17.67 24.36
CA ASN A 58 14.80 16.40 24.14
C ASN A 58 14.55 15.72 22.79
N ILE A 59 13.88 16.36 21.85
CA ILE A 59 13.75 15.89 20.46
C ILE A 59 14.79 16.62 19.62
N PRO A 60 15.67 15.90 18.88
CA PRO A 60 16.69 16.51 18.06
C PRO A 60 16.12 17.09 16.77
N VAL A 61 16.57 18.29 16.41
CA VAL A 61 16.44 18.83 15.06
C VAL A 61 17.72 18.51 14.33
N LEU A 62 17.67 17.58 13.38
CA LEU A 62 18.87 17.06 12.74
C LEU A 62 19.54 18.09 11.84
N ARG A 63 20.86 18.12 11.86
CA ARG A 63 21.66 18.98 10.97
C ARG A 63 21.49 18.58 9.49
N ALA A 64 21.32 17.30 9.21
CA ALA A 64 21.06 16.81 7.86
C ALA A 64 19.76 17.39 7.29
N ASP A 65 18.69 17.43 8.09
CA ASP A 65 17.40 17.98 7.69
C ASP A 65 17.47 19.49 7.47
N LEU A 66 18.23 20.21 8.33
CA LEU A 66 18.48 21.64 8.13
C LEU A 66 19.20 21.90 6.79
N ILE A 67 20.20 21.09 6.45
CA ILE A 67 20.92 21.21 5.18
C ILE A 67 19.97 20.99 4.01
N GLN A 68 19.14 19.97 4.06
CA GLN A 68 18.15 19.64 3.03
C GLN A 68 17.10 20.76 2.89
N GLN A 69 16.57 21.25 4.00
CA GLN A 69 15.55 22.32 4.01
C GLN A 69 16.10 23.64 3.45
N VAL A 70 17.34 24.00 3.77
CA VAL A 70 18.01 25.18 3.19
C VAL A 70 18.14 25.03 1.68
N GLY A 71 18.56 23.84 1.21
CA GLY A 71 18.66 23.53 -0.22
C GLY A 71 17.31 23.62 -0.92
N ALA A 72 16.26 23.05 -0.34
CA ALA A 72 14.90 23.07 -0.89
C ALA A 72 14.31 24.48 -0.95
N LEU A 73 14.47 25.27 0.12
CA LEU A 73 13.85 26.59 0.21
C LEU A 73 14.53 27.65 -0.69
N TYR A 74 15.87 27.63 -0.75
CA TYR A 74 16.63 28.65 -1.46
C TYR A 74 17.24 28.17 -2.78
N SER A 75 17.11 26.89 -3.12
CA SER A 75 17.73 26.26 -4.30
C SER A 75 19.25 26.47 -4.39
N ILE A 76 19.92 26.51 -3.25
CA ILE A 76 21.38 26.69 -3.11
C ILE A 76 21.99 25.63 -2.21
N ASP A 77 23.29 25.39 -2.41
CA ASP A 77 24.06 24.58 -1.49
C ASP A 77 24.11 25.22 -0.08
N TYR A 78 24.02 24.43 0.96
CA TYR A 78 24.11 24.89 2.35
C TYR A 78 25.35 25.72 2.64
N ALA A 79 26.49 25.38 2.04
CA ALA A 79 27.74 26.11 2.22
C ALA A 79 27.64 27.56 1.71
N LYS A 80 26.80 27.80 0.67
CA LYS A 80 26.58 29.12 0.07
C LYS A 80 25.48 29.94 0.77
N ALA A 81 24.69 29.30 1.63
CA ALA A 81 23.64 30.00 2.38
C ALA A 81 24.25 30.98 3.37
N THR A 82 23.66 32.15 3.52
CA THR A 82 24.06 33.13 4.52
C THR A 82 23.71 32.65 5.95
N PRO A 83 24.40 33.13 6.98
CA PRO A 83 24.05 32.81 8.36
C PRO A 83 22.59 33.16 8.69
N ALA A 84 22.05 34.25 8.16
CA ALA A 84 20.67 34.65 8.36
C ALA A 84 19.67 33.66 7.74
N GLN A 85 19.93 33.15 6.53
CA GLN A 85 19.12 32.13 5.88
C GLN A 85 19.13 30.82 6.66
N ARG A 86 20.29 30.33 7.09
CA ARG A 86 20.43 29.12 7.91
C ARG A 86 19.68 29.27 9.23
N ARG A 87 19.83 30.42 9.90
CA ARG A 87 19.15 30.72 11.15
C ARG A 87 17.63 30.75 10.99
N LYS A 88 17.15 31.42 9.94
CA LYS A 88 15.71 31.47 9.66
C LYS A 88 15.11 30.07 9.48
N VAL A 89 15.76 29.20 8.67
CA VAL A 89 15.26 27.82 8.49
C VAL A 89 15.30 27.05 9.79
N LEU A 90 16.36 27.19 10.61
CA LEU A 90 16.44 26.52 11.90
C LEU A 90 15.32 27.00 12.84
N ASP A 91 15.02 28.30 12.89
CA ASP A 91 13.95 28.85 13.73
C ASP A 91 12.56 28.35 13.25
N ASP A 92 12.37 28.24 11.94
CA ASP A 92 11.15 27.66 11.36
C ASP A 92 11.01 26.17 11.73
N MET A 93 12.09 25.36 11.68
CA MET A 93 12.09 23.96 12.10
C MET A 93 11.82 23.77 13.60
N ILE A 94 12.43 24.63 14.44
CA ILE A 94 12.16 24.62 15.88
C ILE A 94 10.68 24.93 16.14
N ARG A 95 10.14 25.92 15.47
CA ARG A 95 8.73 26.26 15.58
C ARG A 95 7.82 25.09 15.14
N GLU A 96 8.14 24.44 14.03
CA GLU A 96 7.42 23.27 13.54
C GLU A 96 7.39 22.16 14.60
N GLU A 97 8.55 21.82 15.18
CA GLU A 97 8.66 20.80 16.22
C GLU A 97 7.80 21.16 17.45
N LEU A 98 7.82 22.42 17.89
CA LEU A 98 6.96 22.88 19.01
C LEU A 98 5.46 22.71 18.71
N TYR A 99 5.01 22.98 17.48
CA TYR A 99 3.62 22.77 17.08
C TYR A 99 3.26 21.28 16.97
N ILE A 100 4.17 20.43 16.49
CA ILE A 100 3.99 18.96 16.45
C ILE A 100 3.79 18.44 17.87
N GLN A 101 4.69 18.80 18.80
CA GLN A 101 4.58 18.40 20.20
C GLN A 101 3.26 18.85 20.82
N ARG A 102 2.85 20.10 20.55
CA ARG A 102 1.57 20.61 21.04
C ARG A 102 0.39 19.86 20.43
N GLY A 103 0.42 19.55 19.15
CA GLY A 103 -0.60 18.74 18.48
C GLY A 103 -0.77 17.36 19.11
N ILE A 104 0.35 16.70 19.43
CA ILE A 104 0.36 15.42 20.14
C ILE A 104 -0.23 15.57 21.55
N GLU A 105 0.21 16.60 22.30
CA GLU A 105 -0.25 16.86 23.68
C GLU A 105 -1.77 17.07 23.76
N ILE A 106 -2.36 17.80 22.80
CA ILE A 106 -3.81 18.04 22.75
C ILE A 106 -4.60 16.94 22.04
N GLY A 107 -3.95 15.87 21.63
CA GLY A 107 -4.61 14.68 21.09
C GLY A 107 -5.12 14.79 19.65
N LEU A 108 -4.59 15.72 18.82
CA LEU A 108 -5.04 15.90 17.43
C LEU A 108 -5.00 14.60 16.61
N ALA A 109 -4.03 13.72 16.88
CA ALA A 109 -3.95 12.41 16.24
C ALA A 109 -5.15 11.49 16.50
N ASN A 110 -5.92 11.74 17.58
CA ASN A 110 -7.11 10.96 17.92
C ASN A 110 -8.41 11.62 17.44
N ASP A 111 -8.46 12.94 17.47
CA ASP A 111 -9.73 13.69 17.38
C ASP A 111 -9.90 14.37 16.01
N ASP A 112 -8.81 14.68 15.30
CA ASP A 112 -8.85 15.35 14.01
C ASP A 112 -8.75 14.35 12.84
N ILE A 113 -9.75 14.38 11.95
CA ILE A 113 -9.82 13.42 10.82
C ILE A 113 -8.70 13.63 9.78
N ASP A 114 -8.30 14.88 9.56
CA ASP A 114 -7.27 15.21 8.57
C ASP A 114 -5.89 14.77 9.07
N VAL A 115 -5.61 14.99 10.36
CA VAL A 115 -4.38 14.50 11.01
C VAL A 115 -4.33 12.97 11.00
N ARG A 116 -5.44 12.29 11.30
CA ARG A 116 -5.54 10.83 11.25
C ARG A 116 -5.27 10.30 9.84
N THR A 117 -5.90 10.90 8.84
CA THR A 117 -5.71 10.52 7.44
C THR A 117 -4.26 10.73 7.00
N ALA A 118 -3.65 11.85 7.38
CA ALA A 118 -2.25 12.13 7.09
C ALA A 118 -1.30 11.11 7.73
N LEU A 119 -1.53 10.73 9.00
CA LEU A 119 -0.75 9.72 9.71
C LEU A 119 -0.88 8.33 9.06
N VAL A 120 -2.10 7.92 8.69
CA VAL A 120 -2.32 6.66 7.97
C VAL A 120 -1.55 6.67 6.66
N SER A 121 -1.74 7.71 5.83
CA SER A 121 -1.06 7.83 4.53
C SER A 121 0.46 7.86 4.66
N ALA A 122 1.01 8.58 5.65
CA ALA A 122 2.44 8.63 5.90
C ALA A 122 3.00 7.26 6.33
N THR A 123 2.25 6.53 7.18
CA THR A 123 2.65 5.19 7.65
C THR A 123 2.62 4.17 6.50
N GLU A 124 1.58 4.21 5.66
CA GLU A 124 1.49 3.37 4.46
C GLU A 124 2.58 3.71 3.44
N GLY A 125 2.87 5.00 3.28
CA GLY A 125 3.96 5.49 2.43
C GLY A 125 5.34 5.00 2.89
N GLN A 126 5.59 4.99 4.20
CA GLN A 126 6.85 4.46 4.76
C GLN A 126 7.04 2.97 4.42
N VAL A 127 5.97 2.16 4.56
CA VAL A 127 5.99 0.74 4.17
C VAL A 127 6.26 0.56 2.68
N ALA A 128 5.71 1.45 1.84
CA ALA A 128 5.92 1.42 0.40
C ALA A 128 7.35 1.82 0.00
N GLN A 129 7.96 2.78 0.69
CA GLN A 129 9.28 3.31 0.35
C GLN A 129 10.37 2.24 0.38
N ASP A 130 10.32 1.32 1.35
CA ASP A 130 11.26 0.19 1.44
C ASP A 130 11.16 -0.75 0.23
N ALA A 131 9.97 -0.85 -0.37
CA ALA A 131 9.77 -1.64 -1.58
C ALA A 131 10.34 -0.97 -2.84
N LEU A 132 10.31 0.37 -2.89
CA LEU A 132 10.66 1.16 -4.07
C LEU A 132 12.15 1.49 -4.15
N THR A 133 12.88 1.45 -3.03
CA THR A 133 14.32 1.74 -3.00
C THR A 133 15.17 0.65 -3.65
N ALA A 134 14.74 -0.60 -3.61
CA ALA A 134 15.47 -1.71 -4.24
C ALA A 134 15.00 -1.89 -5.68
N LYS A 135 15.91 -1.69 -6.65
CA LYS A 135 15.64 -2.00 -8.06
C LYS A 135 15.32 -3.50 -8.19
N PRO A 136 14.19 -3.88 -8.81
CA PRO A 136 13.87 -5.28 -9.04
C PRO A 136 14.95 -6.00 -9.88
N ALA A 137 15.22 -7.26 -9.57
CA ALA A 137 16.08 -8.07 -10.41
C ALA A 137 15.36 -8.41 -11.74
N GLU A 138 16.13 -8.46 -12.80
CA GLU A 138 15.62 -8.79 -14.15
C GLU A 138 14.83 -10.11 -14.15
N GLN A 139 15.30 -11.11 -13.40
CA GLN A 139 14.62 -12.41 -13.30
C GLN A 139 13.24 -12.29 -12.62
N GLU A 140 13.10 -11.44 -11.61
CA GLU A 140 11.80 -11.22 -10.96
C GLU A 140 10.78 -10.59 -11.91
N LEU A 141 11.23 -9.68 -12.77
CA LEU A 141 10.39 -9.04 -13.78
C LEU A 141 9.96 -10.02 -14.86
N ARG A 142 10.87 -10.88 -15.32
CA ARG A 142 10.55 -11.95 -16.30
C ARG A 142 9.59 -12.99 -15.73
N ASP A 143 9.77 -13.37 -14.47
CA ASP A 143 8.87 -14.30 -13.78
C ASP A 143 7.48 -13.69 -13.56
N TRP A 144 7.42 -12.39 -13.28
CA TRP A 144 6.18 -11.63 -13.21
C TRP A 144 5.49 -11.61 -14.57
N TYR A 145 6.19 -11.19 -15.60
CA TYR A 145 5.65 -11.14 -16.96
C TYR A 145 5.11 -12.52 -17.40
N ALA A 146 5.84 -13.58 -17.17
CA ALA A 146 5.40 -14.93 -17.54
C ALA A 146 4.06 -15.33 -16.88
N LYS A 147 3.82 -14.88 -15.65
CA LYS A 147 2.56 -15.13 -14.92
C LYS A 147 1.42 -14.20 -15.33
N HIS A 148 1.72 -13.04 -15.90
CA HIS A 148 0.78 -11.98 -16.22
C HIS A 148 0.79 -11.59 -17.70
N ALA A 149 1.30 -12.49 -18.57
CA ALA A 149 1.48 -12.19 -19.98
C ALA A 149 0.18 -11.74 -20.67
N ALA A 150 -0.96 -12.25 -20.24
CA ALA A 150 -2.26 -11.87 -20.76
C ALA A 150 -2.61 -10.38 -20.49
N ASP A 151 -2.07 -9.79 -19.42
CA ASP A 151 -2.32 -8.39 -19.06
C ASP A 151 -1.55 -7.43 -19.97
N TYR A 152 -0.55 -7.95 -20.69
CA TYR A 152 0.28 -7.23 -21.64
C TYR A 152 -0.05 -7.58 -23.09
N ALA A 153 -1.17 -8.27 -23.33
CA ALA A 153 -1.59 -8.62 -24.66
C ALA A 153 -2.21 -7.43 -25.41
N SER A 154 -2.14 -7.50 -26.74
CA SER A 154 -2.93 -6.61 -27.59
C SER A 154 -4.42 -6.85 -27.35
N GLU A 155 -5.23 -5.86 -27.67
CA GLU A 155 -6.67 -6.07 -27.71
C GLU A 155 -7.01 -7.06 -28.83
N GLY A 156 -7.95 -7.97 -28.57
CA GLY A 156 -8.47 -8.86 -29.60
C GLY A 156 -9.43 -8.12 -30.54
N LEU A 157 -9.52 -8.62 -31.75
CA LEU A 157 -10.45 -8.11 -32.77
C LEU A 157 -11.31 -9.27 -33.29
N MET A 158 -12.57 -9.00 -33.57
CA MET A 158 -13.46 -9.99 -34.19
C MET A 158 -14.39 -9.33 -35.22
N THR A 159 -14.69 -10.10 -36.28
CA THR A 159 -15.79 -9.82 -37.19
C THR A 159 -16.80 -10.94 -36.96
N VAL A 160 -17.98 -10.57 -36.48
CA VAL A 160 -18.99 -11.54 -36.05
C VAL A 160 -20.38 -11.11 -36.47
N HIS A 161 -21.15 -12.09 -36.91
CA HIS A 161 -22.59 -11.88 -37.22
C HIS A 161 -23.45 -12.56 -36.17
N GLU A 162 -24.40 -11.84 -35.65
CA GLU A 162 -25.37 -12.37 -34.68
C GLU A 162 -26.76 -12.46 -35.32
N TYR A 163 -27.30 -13.66 -35.24
CA TYR A 163 -28.68 -13.95 -35.71
C TYR A 163 -29.58 -14.31 -34.54
N VAL A 164 -30.85 -13.92 -34.62
CA VAL A 164 -31.81 -14.17 -33.57
C VAL A 164 -33.05 -14.92 -34.15
N LEU A 165 -33.41 -15.98 -33.44
CA LEU A 165 -34.68 -16.70 -33.63
C LEU A 165 -35.63 -16.36 -32.49
N PRO A 166 -36.98 -16.39 -32.73
CA PRO A 166 -37.94 -16.20 -31.67
C PRO A 166 -37.75 -17.19 -30.51
N LYS A 167 -38.12 -16.78 -29.31
CA LYS A 167 -38.13 -17.65 -28.15
C LYS A 167 -39.03 -18.89 -28.41
N GLY A 168 -38.47 -20.07 -28.15
CA GLY A 168 -39.17 -21.35 -28.38
C GLY A 168 -39.09 -21.86 -29.83
N ALA A 169 -38.31 -21.24 -30.71
CA ALA A 169 -38.07 -21.77 -32.06
C ALA A 169 -37.50 -23.21 -31.99
N THR A 170 -38.13 -24.15 -32.67
CA THR A 170 -37.73 -25.57 -32.69
C THR A 170 -36.68 -25.87 -33.75
N ASN A 171 -36.44 -24.94 -34.67
CA ASN A 171 -35.50 -25.07 -35.78
C ASN A 171 -34.08 -24.55 -35.48
N ALA A 172 -33.76 -24.18 -34.24
CA ALA A 172 -32.47 -23.58 -33.92
C ALA A 172 -31.29 -24.48 -34.27
N GLN A 173 -31.36 -25.78 -33.96
CA GLN A 173 -30.28 -26.73 -34.29
C GLN A 173 -30.14 -26.96 -35.80
N SER A 174 -31.25 -27.03 -36.54
CA SER A 174 -31.19 -27.15 -38.00
C SER A 174 -30.68 -25.88 -38.69
N ALA A 175 -30.97 -24.71 -38.10
CA ALA A 175 -30.41 -23.43 -38.55
C ALA A 175 -28.88 -23.36 -38.35
N VAL A 176 -28.38 -23.81 -37.21
CA VAL A 176 -26.92 -23.92 -36.96
C VAL A 176 -26.27 -24.89 -37.95
N ALA A 177 -26.88 -26.07 -38.17
CA ALA A 177 -26.36 -27.04 -39.15
C ALA A 177 -26.33 -26.46 -40.58
N GLY A 178 -27.38 -25.70 -40.93
CA GLY A 178 -27.47 -25.01 -42.21
C GLY A 178 -26.38 -23.95 -42.39
N LEU A 179 -26.16 -23.09 -41.38
CA LEU A 179 -25.07 -22.11 -41.41
C LEU A 179 -23.68 -22.77 -41.51
N ARG A 180 -23.47 -23.87 -40.77
CA ARG A 180 -22.22 -24.66 -40.85
C ARG A 180 -22.02 -25.31 -42.23
N SER A 181 -23.06 -25.58 -42.96
CA SER A 181 -23.00 -26.08 -44.37
C SER A 181 -22.94 -24.97 -45.41
N GLY A 182 -22.91 -23.70 -45.02
CA GLY A 182 -22.85 -22.56 -45.93
C GLY A 182 -24.18 -22.06 -46.48
N ALA A 183 -25.29 -22.48 -45.91
CA ALA A 183 -26.61 -21.95 -46.30
C ALA A 183 -26.74 -20.48 -45.92
N SER A 184 -27.44 -19.67 -46.71
CA SER A 184 -27.64 -18.26 -46.40
C SER A 184 -28.55 -18.09 -45.15
N PRO A 185 -28.28 -17.12 -44.28
CA PRO A 185 -29.08 -16.88 -43.08
C PRO A 185 -30.57 -16.67 -43.41
N ALA A 186 -30.87 -15.96 -44.49
CA ALA A 186 -32.22 -15.70 -44.92
C ALA A 186 -32.99 -16.98 -45.28
N SER A 187 -32.33 -17.97 -45.93
CA SER A 187 -32.94 -19.25 -46.26
C SER A 187 -33.29 -20.10 -45.05
N LEU A 188 -32.63 -19.85 -43.91
CA LEU A 188 -32.85 -20.52 -42.64
C LEU A 188 -33.84 -19.77 -41.71
N GLY A 189 -34.41 -18.67 -42.19
CA GLY A 189 -35.31 -17.83 -41.40
C GLY A 189 -34.61 -17.02 -40.29
N LEU A 190 -33.30 -16.86 -40.38
CA LEU A 190 -32.53 -16.11 -39.44
C LEU A 190 -32.58 -14.61 -39.76
N LYS A 191 -32.70 -13.78 -38.73
CA LYS A 191 -32.61 -12.33 -38.82
C LYS A 191 -31.38 -11.85 -38.09
N SER A 192 -30.68 -10.87 -38.69
CA SER A 192 -29.62 -10.17 -37.97
C SER A 192 -30.17 -9.51 -36.72
N SER A 193 -29.42 -9.56 -35.64
CA SER A 193 -29.78 -8.87 -34.40
C SER A 193 -29.68 -7.33 -34.52
N GLY A 194 -28.86 -6.84 -35.43
CA GLY A 194 -28.54 -5.43 -35.58
C GLY A 194 -27.73 -4.85 -34.41
N ARG A 195 -27.20 -5.71 -33.52
CA ARG A 195 -26.41 -5.28 -32.36
C ARG A 195 -24.93 -5.13 -32.67
N VAL A 196 -24.42 -5.84 -33.65
CA VAL A 196 -23.03 -5.77 -34.12
C VAL A 196 -23.03 -5.24 -35.56
N ASP A 197 -22.04 -4.44 -35.89
CA ASP A 197 -21.78 -3.98 -37.24
C ASP A 197 -21.10 -5.11 -38.04
N ASP A 198 -21.27 -5.07 -39.40
CA ASP A 198 -20.65 -6.07 -40.29
C ASP A 198 -19.12 -5.85 -40.45
N GLY A 199 -18.47 -5.12 -39.51
CA GLY A 199 -17.07 -4.77 -39.49
C GLY A 199 -16.26 -5.48 -38.41
N GLU A 200 -14.95 -5.25 -38.44
CA GLU A 200 -14.04 -5.71 -37.41
C GLU A 200 -14.18 -4.83 -36.17
N GLU A 201 -14.47 -5.43 -35.02
CA GLU A 201 -14.63 -4.75 -33.73
C GLU A 201 -13.59 -5.24 -32.71
N TYR A 202 -13.18 -4.35 -31.78
CA TYR A 202 -12.44 -4.77 -30.61
C TYR A 202 -13.29 -5.64 -29.69
N TYR A 203 -12.65 -6.55 -28.97
CA TYR A 203 -13.32 -7.47 -28.05
C TYR A 203 -14.18 -6.75 -27.02
N PHE A 204 -13.72 -5.62 -26.46
CA PHE A 204 -14.53 -4.86 -25.51
C PHE A 204 -15.79 -4.25 -26.13
N ALA A 205 -15.71 -3.82 -27.39
CA ALA A 205 -16.86 -3.29 -28.13
C ALA A 205 -17.86 -4.41 -28.46
N ALA A 206 -17.37 -5.54 -28.96
CA ALA A 206 -18.19 -6.73 -29.20
C ALA A 206 -18.86 -7.24 -27.90
N GLU A 207 -18.17 -7.20 -26.75
CA GLU A 207 -18.79 -7.56 -25.46
C GLU A 207 -19.92 -6.61 -25.09
N ALA A 208 -19.75 -5.30 -25.31
CA ALA A 208 -20.77 -4.29 -25.04
C ALA A 208 -22.01 -4.47 -25.93
N HIS A 209 -21.80 -4.80 -27.21
CA HIS A 209 -22.89 -5.00 -28.20
C HIS A 209 -23.60 -6.32 -28.01
N LEU A 210 -22.87 -7.43 -27.91
CA LEU A 210 -23.44 -8.79 -27.81
C LEU A 210 -24.00 -9.12 -26.43
N GLY A 211 -23.46 -8.45 -25.38
CA GLY A 211 -23.67 -8.84 -24.00
C GLY A 211 -22.82 -10.06 -23.59
N LYS A 212 -22.49 -10.15 -22.31
CA LYS A 212 -21.52 -11.09 -21.75
C LYS A 212 -21.70 -12.55 -22.15
N THR A 213 -22.96 -13.03 -22.19
CA THR A 213 -23.24 -14.45 -22.48
C THR A 213 -22.94 -14.81 -23.94
N VAL A 214 -23.41 -14.00 -24.87
CA VAL A 214 -23.24 -14.21 -26.31
C VAL A 214 -21.81 -13.98 -26.70
N TYR A 215 -21.16 -12.91 -26.16
CA TYR A 215 -19.74 -12.64 -26.35
C TYR A 215 -18.85 -13.79 -25.89
N ASN A 216 -19.11 -14.37 -24.71
CA ASN A 216 -18.32 -15.50 -24.21
C ASN A 216 -18.44 -16.75 -25.10
N ALA A 217 -19.52 -16.92 -25.83
CA ALA A 217 -19.65 -17.95 -26.83
C ALA A 217 -18.89 -17.58 -28.13
N ALA A 218 -19.07 -16.35 -28.61
CA ALA A 218 -18.41 -15.81 -29.80
C ALA A 218 -16.88 -15.90 -29.69
N ARG A 219 -16.31 -15.45 -28.58
CA ARG A 219 -14.88 -15.39 -28.31
C ARG A 219 -14.17 -16.76 -28.43
N LYS A 220 -14.89 -17.86 -28.26
CA LYS A 220 -14.35 -19.22 -28.35
C LYS A 220 -14.34 -19.76 -29.77
N LEU A 221 -15.02 -19.09 -30.68
CA LEU A 221 -15.11 -19.52 -32.08
C LEU A 221 -13.84 -19.14 -32.82
N ARG A 222 -13.44 -20.02 -33.74
CA ARG A 222 -12.41 -19.74 -34.74
C ARG A 222 -13.07 -19.17 -36.00
N ASP A 223 -12.24 -18.66 -36.89
CA ASP A 223 -12.68 -18.17 -38.19
C ASP A 223 -13.58 -19.19 -38.91
N GLY A 224 -14.72 -18.72 -39.40
CA GLY A 224 -15.73 -19.49 -40.08
C GLY A 224 -16.64 -20.38 -39.19
N GLN A 225 -16.42 -20.42 -37.88
CA GLN A 225 -17.21 -21.25 -36.98
C GLN A 225 -18.55 -20.60 -36.60
N VAL A 226 -19.53 -21.46 -36.31
CA VAL A 226 -20.88 -21.06 -35.84
C VAL A 226 -21.08 -21.63 -34.43
N SER A 227 -21.61 -20.82 -33.52
CA SER A 227 -21.93 -21.24 -32.16
C SER A 227 -23.05 -22.28 -32.14
N ASP A 228 -23.20 -22.96 -31.02
CA ASP A 228 -24.44 -23.63 -30.69
C ASP A 228 -25.51 -22.56 -30.34
N PRO A 229 -26.83 -22.92 -30.38
CA PRO A 229 -27.89 -21.99 -30.01
C PRO A 229 -27.75 -21.51 -28.57
N ILE A 230 -27.78 -20.19 -28.36
CA ILE A 230 -27.63 -19.53 -27.07
C ILE A 230 -29.00 -19.00 -26.66
N VAL A 231 -29.63 -19.62 -25.66
CA VAL A 231 -30.95 -19.20 -25.17
C VAL A 231 -30.81 -17.96 -24.31
N GLN A 232 -31.52 -16.88 -24.67
CA GLN A 232 -31.60 -15.61 -23.95
C GLN A 232 -33.06 -15.26 -23.67
N PRO A 233 -33.35 -14.31 -22.79
CA PRO A 233 -34.72 -13.88 -22.49
C PRO A 233 -35.48 -13.34 -23.71
N ASP A 234 -34.77 -12.74 -24.66
CA ASP A 234 -35.29 -12.12 -25.89
C ASP A 234 -35.35 -13.06 -27.08
N GLY A 235 -34.73 -14.25 -27.01
CA GLY A 235 -34.75 -15.21 -28.12
C GLY A 235 -33.65 -16.24 -28.05
N ILE A 236 -33.42 -16.91 -29.17
CA ILE A 236 -32.31 -17.85 -29.35
C ILE A 236 -31.32 -17.18 -30.28
N HIS A 237 -30.10 -16.93 -29.74
CA HIS A 237 -29.03 -16.28 -30.45
C HIS A 237 -28.08 -17.32 -31.08
N ILE A 238 -27.66 -17.07 -32.29
CA ILE A 238 -26.63 -17.85 -33.02
C ILE A 238 -25.59 -16.89 -33.51
N VAL A 239 -24.32 -17.20 -33.24
CA VAL A 239 -23.21 -16.36 -33.65
C VAL A 239 -22.38 -17.08 -34.71
N GLN A 240 -22.10 -16.39 -35.80
CA GLN A 240 -21.18 -16.82 -36.85
C GLN A 240 -19.94 -15.93 -36.79
N MET A 241 -18.81 -16.55 -36.58
CA MET A 241 -17.50 -15.88 -36.60
C MET A 241 -17.01 -15.83 -38.04
N GLU A 242 -16.74 -14.63 -38.53
CA GLU A 242 -16.06 -14.47 -39.82
C GLU A 242 -14.55 -14.48 -39.60
N LYS A 243 -14.07 -13.66 -38.67
CA LYS A 243 -12.64 -13.54 -38.32
C LYS A 243 -12.47 -13.31 -36.83
N ASN A 244 -11.50 -13.99 -36.23
CA ASN A 244 -11.17 -13.85 -34.82
C ASN A 244 -9.65 -13.68 -34.63
N THR A 245 -9.22 -12.44 -34.45
CA THR A 245 -7.83 -12.09 -34.16
C THR A 245 -7.64 -12.08 -32.65
N LEU A 246 -7.04 -13.18 -32.13
CA LEU A 246 -6.86 -13.36 -30.70
C LEU A 246 -5.87 -12.34 -30.12
N PRO A 247 -6.04 -11.93 -28.86
CA PRO A 247 -5.03 -11.18 -28.12
C PRO A 247 -3.68 -11.88 -28.11
N VAL A 248 -2.62 -11.14 -28.43
CA VAL A 248 -1.24 -11.67 -28.43
C VAL A 248 -0.43 -10.87 -27.40
N PRO A 249 0.19 -11.53 -26.42
CA PRO A 249 1.08 -10.86 -25.48
C PRO A 249 2.22 -10.13 -26.20
N ALA A 250 2.40 -8.86 -25.89
CA ALA A 250 3.53 -8.09 -26.42
C ALA A 250 4.85 -8.66 -25.86
N PRO A 251 5.93 -8.75 -26.65
CA PRO A 251 7.23 -9.20 -26.17
C PRO A 251 7.67 -8.44 -24.92
N TYR A 252 8.29 -9.14 -23.97
CA TYR A 252 8.75 -8.57 -22.69
C TYR A 252 9.54 -7.27 -22.86
N GLU A 253 10.43 -7.24 -23.85
CA GLU A 253 11.30 -6.10 -24.14
C GLU A 253 10.54 -4.84 -24.57
N GLN A 254 9.32 -4.98 -25.08
CA GLN A 254 8.46 -3.85 -25.46
C GLN A 254 7.62 -3.32 -24.31
N VAL A 255 7.44 -4.09 -23.25
CA VAL A 255 6.56 -3.78 -22.13
C VAL A 255 7.28 -3.72 -20.79
N ILE A 256 8.63 -3.76 -20.80
CA ILE A 256 9.46 -3.84 -19.59
C ILE A 256 9.16 -2.72 -18.58
N ASP A 257 8.91 -1.50 -19.03
CA ASP A 257 8.60 -0.36 -18.15
C ASP A 257 7.26 -0.58 -17.45
N ARG A 258 6.25 -1.04 -18.19
CA ARG A 258 4.92 -1.36 -17.65
C ARG A 258 4.99 -2.56 -16.69
N VAL A 259 5.72 -3.62 -17.07
CA VAL A 259 5.96 -4.77 -16.20
C VAL A 259 6.63 -4.36 -14.90
N THR A 260 7.63 -3.49 -14.97
CA THR A 260 8.33 -2.98 -13.79
C THR A 260 7.39 -2.20 -12.88
N GLN A 261 6.58 -1.32 -13.44
CA GLN A 261 5.61 -0.54 -12.68
C GLN A 261 4.56 -1.42 -12.00
N ASP A 262 3.98 -2.37 -12.74
CA ASP A 262 2.96 -3.29 -12.22
C ASP A 262 3.54 -4.22 -11.14
N PHE A 263 4.76 -4.71 -11.31
CA PHE A 263 5.48 -5.49 -10.31
C PHE A 263 5.70 -4.69 -9.02
N LEU A 264 6.16 -3.45 -9.13
CA LEU A 264 6.39 -2.57 -7.97
C LEU A 264 5.07 -2.24 -7.27
N ASN A 265 4.02 -1.93 -8.00
CA ASN A 265 2.68 -1.68 -7.44
C ASN A 265 2.16 -2.89 -6.66
N ALA A 266 2.29 -4.09 -7.24
CA ALA A 266 1.89 -5.34 -6.58
C ALA A 266 2.76 -5.65 -5.35
N LYS A 267 4.06 -5.34 -5.40
CA LYS A 267 4.98 -5.49 -4.26
C LYS A 267 4.58 -4.56 -3.12
N VAL A 268 4.30 -3.28 -3.42
CA VAL A 268 3.81 -2.30 -2.43
C VAL A 268 2.50 -2.76 -1.80
N ALA A 269 1.51 -3.13 -2.61
CA ALA A 269 0.21 -3.60 -2.11
C ALA A 269 0.37 -4.81 -1.17
N ARG A 270 1.23 -5.78 -1.54
CA ARG A 270 1.51 -6.96 -0.70
C ARG A 270 2.16 -6.59 0.63
N LEU A 271 3.08 -5.62 0.65
CA LEU A 271 3.74 -5.16 1.88
C LEU A 271 2.77 -4.39 2.78
N GLN A 272 1.95 -3.50 2.21
CA GLN A 272 0.91 -2.78 2.96
C GLN A 272 -0.11 -3.74 3.58
N ASP A 273 -0.59 -4.73 2.81
CA ASP A 273 -1.49 -5.77 3.30
C ASP A 273 -0.83 -6.65 4.38
N GLY A 274 0.44 -7.02 4.19
CA GLY A 274 1.24 -7.73 5.19
C GLY A 274 1.39 -6.95 6.49
N ASN A 275 1.68 -5.65 6.39
CA ASN A 275 1.77 -4.76 7.55
C ASN A 275 0.42 -4.63 8.26
N GLY A 276 -0.67 -4.47 7.50
CA GLY A 276 -2.03 -4.42 8.05
C GLY A 276 -2.38 -5.67 8.85
N ARG A 277 -2.08 -6.88 8.30
CA ARG A 277 -2.25 -8.15 9.03
C ARG A 277 -1.39 -8.23 10.29
N PHE A 278 -0.14 -7.77 10.21
CA PHE A 278 0.77 -7.75 11.37
C PHE A 278 0.24 -6.83 12.48
N LEU A 279 -0.20 -5.62 12.15
CA LEU A 279 -0.77 -4.68 13.10
C LEU A 279 -2.05 -5.25 13.75
N ARG A 280 -2.94 -5.83 12.93
CA ARG A 280 -4.18 -6.44 13.40
C ARG A 280 -3.93 -7.62 14.36
N LYS A 281 -2.91 -8.44 14.09
CA LYS A 281 -2.53 -9.58 14.95
C LYS A 281 -2.03 -9.14 16.32
N ARG A 282 -1.43 -7.96 16.44
CA ARG A 282 -0.88 -7.42 17.70
C ARG A 282 -1.88 -6.59 18.49
N ALA A 283 -3.00 -6.21 17.91
CA ALA A 283 -4.00 -5.37 18.53
C ALA A 283 -5.04 -6.20 19.30
N ASP A 284 -5.49 -5.67 20.45
CA ASP A 284 -6.71 -6.15 21.11
C ASP A 284 -7.92 -5.47 20.43
N ILE A 285 -8.57 -6.20 19.50
CA ILE A 285 -9.70 -5.70 18.73
C ILE A 285 -10.99 -6.29 19.27
N LYS A 286 -11.88 -5.42 19.74
CA LYS A 286 -13.23 -5.79 20.18
C LYS A 286 -14.24 -5.18 19.23
N ILE A 287 -15.07 -6.02 18.64
CA ILE A 287 -16.11 -5.64 17.69
C ILE A 287 -17.46 -5.77 18.41
N ALA A 288 -18.32 -4.76 18.29
CA ALA A 288 -19.66 -4.81 18.84
C ALA A 288 -20.49 -5.91 18.16
N SER A 289 -21.44 -6.49 18.89
CA SER A 289 -22.20 -7.67 18.46
C SER A 289 -23.06 -7.44 17.21
N ASP A 290 -23.43 -6.21 16.94
CA ASP A 290 -24.22 -5.78 15.77
C ASP A 290 -23.38 -5.69 14.47
N PHE A 291 -22.05 -5.88 14.57
CA PHE A 291 -21.12 -5.91 13.43
C PHE A 291 -20.32 -7.22 13.33
N GLN A 292 -20.70 -8.25 14.09
CA GLN A 292 -20.05 -9.57 14.06
C GLN A 292 -20.71 -10.52 13.06
#